data_8827f33a57ff1ab8d246532f9ab366a7
#
_entry.id   8827f33a57ff1ab8d246532f9ab366a7
#
_cell.length_a   1.000
_cell.length_b   1.000
_cell.length_c   1.000
_cell.angle_alpha   90.00
_cell.angle_beta   90.00
_cell.angle_gamma   90.00
#
_symmetry.space_group_name_H-M   'P 1'
#
loop_
_entity.id
_entity.type
_entity.pdbx_description
1 polymer ?
#
loop_
_entity_poly.entity_id
_entity_poly.type
_entity_poly.pdbx_seq_one_letter_code
_entity_poly.pdbx_strand_id
1 'polypeptide(L)'
;WEVHKEREATAARQEKLEQDSAEKIDETLLLHGESRRFAIYQMDSGDEHTYQFMGIESAKSLGYTIDGKDYRMVYAAPWMPTITLDNIFERFNIDRPEDFRGHSLSVSDVIVINRGAEITAYYVDSFGFQELPEFVQQRMNMLEHNSVRAYPPVYKGTLEQAMGERDVDAYLDSRKLNLDCKKAIEEAIRENFDGLHLKQGAAKEVVERFGEERMNFVMANTIRELSHDGRFSRQNKDWAEHIEIPENISRGRNLNLDYVIESHPAV
;
A
#
# COMPACT_ATOMS: atom_id res chain seq x y z
N TRP A 1 -16.16 8.20 -29.24
CA TRP A 1 -14.68 8.28 -29.19
C TRP A 1 -14.19 8.59 -27.76
N GLU A 2 -14.81 9.54 -27.06
CA GLU A 2 -14.49 9.85 -25.64
C GLU A 2 -14.77 8.69 -24.70
N VAL A 3 -15.93 8.06 -24.79
CA VAL A 3 -16.30 6.89 -23.96
C VAL A 3 -15.35 5.69 -24.12
N HIS A 4 -14.76 5.53 -25.30
CA HIS A 4 -13.78 4.46 -25.54
C HIS A 4 -12.45 4.77 -24.86
N LYS A 5 -12.00 6.03 -24.93
CA LYS A 5 -10.79 6.52 -24.26
C LYS A 5 -10.89 6.47 -22.73
N GLU A 6 -12.05 6.80 -22.18
CA GLU A 6 -12.30 6.69 -20.73
C GLU A 6 -12.30 5.23 -20.24
N ARG A 7 -12.85 4.31 -21.03
CA ARG A 7 -12.81 2.87 -20.71
C ARG A 7 -11.40 2.30 -20.76
N GLU A 8 -10.62 2.67 -21.78
CA GLU A 8 -9.21 2.25 -21.89
C GLU A 8 -8.36 2.85 -20.75
N ALA A 9 -8.56 4.12 -20.41
CA ALA A 9 -7.86 4.76 -19.29
C ALA A 9 -8.25 4.12 -17.94
N THR A 10 -9.52 3.74 -17.77
CA THR A 10 -9.99 3.07 -16.55
C THR A 10 -9.42 1.65 -16.45
N ALA A 11 -9.40 0.90 -17.55
CA ALA A 11 -8.83 -0.45 -17.60
C ALA A 11 -7.32 -0.43 -17.31
N ALA A 12 -6.57 0.49 -17.94
CA ALA A 12 -5.14 0.65 -17.69
C ALA A 12 -4.83 1.07 -16.23
N ARG A 13 -5.69 1.90 -15.63
CA ARG A 13 -5.57 2.28 -14.22
C ARG A 13 -5.85 1.10 -13.28
N GLN A 14 -6.84 0.29 -13.61
CA GLN A 14 -7.19 -0.92 -12.86
C GLN A 14 -6.04 -1.94 -12.92
N GLU A 15 -5.52 -2.21 -14.11
CA GLU A 15 -4.39 -3.10 -14.34
C GLU A 15 -3.13 -2.64 -13.57
N LYS A 16 -2.86 -1.34 -13.56
CA LYS A 16 -1.75 -0.77 -12.78
C LYS A 16 -1.95 -0.95 -11.27
N LEU A 17 -3.16 -0.76 -10.75
CA LEU A 17 -3.48 -0.96 -9.33
C LEU A 17 -3.34 -2.43 -8.90
N GLU A 18 -3.78 -3.36 -9.74
CA GLU A 18 -3.63 -4.81 -9.50
C GLU A 18 -2.15 -5.20 -9.51
N GLN A 19 -1.38 -4.63 -10.43
CA GLN A 19 0.05 -4.82 -10.54
C GLN A 19 0.81 -4.27 -9.32
N ASP A 20 0.54 -3.04 -8.92
CA ASP A 20 1.14 -2.41 -7.73
C ASP A 20 0.83 -3.21 -6.45
N SER A 21 -0.36 -3.80 -6.38
CA SER A 21 -0.77 -4.66 -5.25
C SER A 21 -0.02 -5.99 -5.25
N ALA A 22 0.17 -6.62 -6.40
CA ALA A 22 0.92 -7.87 -6.54
C ALA A 22 2.41 -7.66 -6.19
N GLU A 23 3.01 -6.57 -6.66
CA GLU A 23 4.39 -6.20 -6.34
C GLU A 23 4.59 -5.99 -4.83
N LYS A 24 3.65 -5.34 -4.14
CA LYS A 24 3.68 -5.17 -2.68
C LYS A 24 3.58 -6.50 -1.92
N ILE A 25 2.73 -7.42 -2.38
CA ILE A 25 2.60 -8.74 -1.77
C ILE A 25 3.91 -9.51 -1.93
N ASP A 26 4.50 -9.52 -3.10
CA ASP A 26 5.77 -10.21 -3.37
C ASP A 26 6.92 -9.59 -2.58
N GLU A 27 6.99 -8.27 -2.47
CA GLU A 27 7.99 -7.59 -1.65
C GLU A 27 7.80 -7.86 -0.15
N THR A 28 6.56 -7.90 0.32
CA THR A 28 6.26 -8.29 1.71
C THR A 28 6.69 -9.73 1.99
N LEU A 29 6.41 -10.66 1.09
CA LEU A 29 6.85 -12.05 1.20
C LEU A 29 8.38 -12.20 1.15
N LEU A 30 9.06 -11.34 0.38
CA LEU A 30 10.52 -11.30 0.33
C LEU A 30 11.12 -10.80 1.65
N LEU A 31 10.62 -9.68 2.19
CA LEU A 31 11.26 -8.96 3.30
C LEU A 31 10.79 -9.42 4.69
N HIS A 32 9.59 -9.97 4.80
CA HIS A 32 9.01 -10.42 6.08
C HIS A 32 8.61 -11.90 6.08
N GLY A 33 8.64 -12.57 4.92
CA GLY A 33 8.28 -13.99 4.83
C GLY A 33 9.42 -14.93 5.28
N GLU A 34 9.05 -16.11 5.77
CA GLU A 34 9.99 -17.18 6.11
C GLU A 34 10.46 -17.96 4.87
N SER A 35 9.82 -17.78 3.74
CA SER A 35 10.14 -18.51 2.50
C SER A 35 11.38 -17.94 1.83
N ARG A 36 12.24 -18.85 1.34
CA ARG A 36 13.44 -18.47 0.60
C ARG A 36 13.05 -17.88 -0.76
N ARG A 37 13.41 -16.63 -0.99
CA ARG A 37 13.10 -15.90 -2.22
C ARG A 37 14.26 -15.01 -2.63
N PHE A 38 14.28 -14.61 -3.90
CA PHE A 38 15.11 -13.50 -4.34
C PHE A 38 14.26 -12.51 -5.12
N ALA A 39 14.72 -11.27 -5.19
CA ALA A 39 14.14 -10.24 -6.03
C ALA A 39 15.21 -9.38 -6.70
N ILE A 40 14.83 -8.74 -7.80
CA ILE A 40 15.64 -7.78 -8.54
C ILE A 40 14.98 -6.42 -8.43
N TYR A 41 15.78 -5.42 -8.08
CA TYR A 41 15.40 -4.03 -7.98
C TYR A 41 16.19 -3.21 -9.00
N GLN A 42 15.49 -2.32 -9.70
CA GLN A 42 16.08 -1.44 -10.70
C GLN A 42 15.58 -0.01 -10.48
N MET A 43 16.41 0.97 -10.84
CA MET A 43 16.00 2.37 -10.82
C MET A 43 15.05 2.67 -11.98
N ASP A 44 14.04 3.52 -11.75
CA ASP A 44 13.17 3.99 -12.82
C ASP A 44 13.95 4.94 -13.77
N SER A 45 13.85 4.67 -15.07
CA SER A 45 14.59 5.38 -16.13
C SER A 45 14.09 6.81 -16.41
N GLY A 46 13.42 7.45 -15.48
CA GLY A 46 12.83 8.79 -15.62
C GLY A 46 13.30 9.82 -14.60
N ASP A 47 14.06 9.42 -13.61
CA ASP A 47 14.52 10.34 -12.56
C ASP A 47 15.85 11.01 -12.96
N GLU A 48 15.95 12.32 -12.69
CA GLU A 48 17.17 13.12 -12.88
C GLU A 48 18.33 12.71 -11.95
N HIS A 49 18.12 11.72 -11.06
CA HIS A 49 19.11 11.19 -10.13
C HIS A 49 19.78 9.95 -10.70
N THR A 50 20.80 10.15 -11.48
CA THR A 50 21.35 9.10 -12.31
C THR A 50 22.73 8.65 -11.86
N TYR A 51 22.77 7.81 -10.83
CA TYR A 51 23.88 6.88 -10.67
C TYR A 51 23.57 5.52 -11.34
N GLN A 52 22.56 5.49 -12.20
CA GLN A 52 22.24 4.33 -13.03
C GLN A 52 23.43 3.95 -13.89
N PHE A 53 23.74 2.65 -13.94
CA PHE A 53 24.91 2.09 -14.63
C PHE A 53 26.28 2.50 -14.06
N MET A 54 26.34 3.07 -12.86
CA MET A 54 27.59 3.41 -12.19
C MET A 54 27.98 2.35 -11.18
N GLY A 55 29.27 2.05 -11.08
CA GLY A 55 29.81 1.28 -9.94
C GLY A 55 29.70 2.07 -8.66
N ILE A 56 29.59 1.37 -7.53
CA ILE A 56 29.28 1.98 -6.21
C ILE A 56 30.29 3.05 -5.79
N GLU A 57 31.58 2.83 -6.04
CA GLU A 57 32.63 3.81 -5.72
C GLU A 57 32.54 5.06 -6.62
N SER A 58 32.17 4.88 -7.88
CA SER A 58 31.96 6.01 -8.81
C SER A 58 30.76 6.85 -8.38
N ALA A 59 29.64 6.20 -8.01
CA ALA A 59 28.47 6.89 -7.51
C ALA A 59 28.77 7.68 -6.24
N LYS A 60 29.44 7.07 -5.26
CA LYS A 60 29.86 7.75 -4.01
C LYS A 60 30.81 8.92 -4.26
N SER A 61 31.76 8.78 -5.19
CA SER A 61 32.71 9.86 -5.52
C SER A 61 32.05 11.10 -6.10
N LEU A 62 30.90 10.92 -6.76
CA LEU A 62 30.06 11.98 -7.28
C LEU A 62 29.03 12.51 -6.26
N GLY A 63 29.07 12.02 -5.00
CA GLY A 63 28.19 12.46 -3.93
C GLY A 63 26.83 11.77 -3.88
N TYR A 64 26.62 10.72 -4.68
CA TYR A 64 25.39 9.94 -4.60
C TYR A 64 25.40 8.97 -3.41
N THR A 65 24.25 8.82 -2.78
CA THR A 65 23.99 7.78 -1.78
C THR A 65 23.03 6.77 -2.37
N ILE A 66 23.37 5.49 -2.26
CA ILE A 66 22.47 4.42 -2.70
C ILE A 66 21.29 4.34 -1.71
N ASP A 67 20.10 4.68 -2.17
CA ASP A 67 18.89 4.75 -1.34
C ASP A 67 17.82 3.80 -1.91
N GLY A 68 17.24 2.98 -1.05
CA GLY A 68 16.20 2.02 -1.44
C GLY A 68 14.97 2.65 -2.10
N LYS A 69 14.70 3.96 -1.84
CA LYS A 69 13.58 4.68 -2.48
C LYS A 69 13.74 4.90 -3.97
N ASP A 70 14.99 4.91 -4.48
CA ASP A 70 15.29 5.15 -5.88
C ASP A 70 15.05 3.89 -6.74
N TYR A 71 14.65 2.80 -6.10
CA TYR A 71 14.49 1.49 -6.73
C TYR A 71 13.05 0.99 -6.70
N ARG A 72 12.68 0.28 -7.78
CA ARG A 72 11.46 -0.50 -7.88
C ARG A 72 11.79 -1.97 -8.02
N MET A 73 11.00 -2.83 -7.36
CA MET A 73 11.11 -4.28 -7.58
C MET A 73 10.54 -4.63 -8.96
N VAL A 74 11.35 -5.25 -9.80
CA VAL A 74 10.97 -5.63 -11.16
C VAL A 74 10.77 -7.13 -11.34
N TYR A 75 11.22 -7.92 -10.36
CA TYR A 75 11.06 -9.38 -10.36
C TYR A 75 11.20 -9.95 -8.96
N ALA A 76 10.44 -11.00 -8.66
CA ALA A 76 10.63 -11.83 -7.48
C ALA A 76 10.31 -13.30 -7.79
N ALA A 77 11.08 -14.21 -7.21
CA ALA A 77 10.89 -15.66 -7.37
C ALA A 77 11.42 -16.45 -6.17
N PRO A 78 11.03 -17.73 -6.02
CA PRO A 78 11.65 -18.62 -5.06
C PRO A 78 13.16 -18.75 -5.29
N TRP A 79 13.92 -18.76 -4.20
CA TRP A 79 15.37 -18.96 -4.24
C TRP A 79 15.76 -20.35 -3.72
N MET A 80 16.72 -20.99 -4.37
CA MET A 80 17.31 -22.26 -3.94
C MET A 80 18.81 -22.07 -3.65
N PRO A 81 19.39 -22.80 -2.67
CA PRO A 81 20.81 -22.67 -2.30
C PRO A 81 21.82 -22.91 -3.43
N THR A 82 21.39 -23.57 -4.50
CA THR A 82 22.21 -23.83 -5.70
C THR A 82 22.25 -22.61 -6.65
N ILE A 83 21.41 -21.61 -6.45
CA ILE A 83 21.35 -20.41 -7.29
C ILE A 83 22.30 -19.37 -6.70
N THR A 84 23.35 -19.04 -7.44
CA THR A 84 24.32 -17.99 -7.08
C THR A 84 23.92 -16.65 -7.67
N LEU A 85 24.57 -15.57 -7.22
CA LEU A 85 24.39 -14.23 -7.81
C LEU A 85 24.80 -14.23 -9.29
N ASP A 86 25.87 -14.93 -9.66
CA ASP A 86 26.31 -15.05 -11.05
C ASP A 86 25.26 -15.79 -11.91
N ASN A 87 24.62 -16.83 -11.38
CA ASN A 87 23.54 -17.52 -12.11
C ASN A 87 22.32 -16.59 -12.33
N ILE A 88 21.97 -15.76 -11.34
CA ILE A 88 20.91 -14.75 -11.49
C ILE A 88 21.33 -13.76 -12.57
N PHE A 89 22.54 -13.20 -12.48
CA PHE A 89 23.04 -12.24 -13.45
C PHE A 89 23.05 -12.81 -14.88
N GLU A 90 23.56 -14.00 -15.07
CA GLU A 90 23.61 -14.67 -16.39
C GLU A 90 22.19 -14.88 -16.93
N ARG A 91 21.27 -15.43 -16.11
CA ARG A 91 19.90 -15.72 -16.52
C ARG A 91 19.17 -14.47 -16.99
N PHE A 92 19.27 -13.36 -16.24
CA PHE A 92 18.55 -12.12 -16.56
C PHE A 92 19.21 -11.29 -17.68
N ASN A 93 20.35 -11.72 -18.18
CA ASN A 93 21.00 -11.16 -19.37
C ASN A 93 20.81 -12.01 -20.62
N ILE A 94 20.72 -13.35 -20.50
CA ILE A 94 20.71 -14.28 -21.62
C ILE A 94 19.30 -14.83 -21.89
N ASP A 95 18.63 -15.34 -20.84
CA ASP A 95 17.34 -16.04 -20.97
C ASP A 95 16.36 -15.53 -19.90
N ARG A 96 15.88 -14.32 -20.12
CA ARG A 96 14.99 -13.63 -19.19
C ARG A 96 13.63 -14.32 -19.09
N PRO A 97 13.08 -14.49 -17.86
CA PRO A 97 11.70 -14.93 -17.68
C PRO A 97 10.70 -13.99 -18.40
N GLU A 98 9.62 -14.55 -18.93
CA GLU A 98 8.58 -13.78 -19.65
C GLU A 98 7.88 -12.75 -18.75
N ASP A 99 7.81 -13.01 -17.44
CA ASP A 99 7.23 -12.14 -16.42
C ASP A 99 8.21 -11.10 -15.85
N PHE A 100 9.46 -11.08 -16.34
CA PHE A 100 10.45 -10.07 -15.97
C PHE A 100 10.15 -8.72 -16.62
N ARG A 101 9.92 -7.70 -15.81
CA ARG A 101 9.45 -6.38 -16.25
C ARG A 101 10.55 -5.33 -16.35
N GLY A 102 11.78 -5.70 -16.04
CA GLY A 102 12.93 -4.80 -16.06
C GLY A 102 13.75 -4.85 -17.35
N HIS A 103 14.79 -4.02 -17.38
CA HIS A 103 15.88 -4.14 -18.37
C HIS A 103 16.85 -5.28 -17.98
N SER A 104 17.73 -5.69 -18.88
CA SER A 104 18.83 -6.64 -18.57
C SER A 104 19.55 -6.22 -17.30
N LEU A 105 19.86 -7.20 -16.45
CA LEU A 105 20.53 -6.93 -15.18
C LEU A 105 21.88 -6.25 -15.40
N SER A 106 22.08 -5.10 -14.83
CA SER A 106 23.19 -4.17 -15.12
C SER A 106 23.83 -3.62 -13.85
N VAL A 107 24.97 -3.00 -14.00
CA VAL A 107 25.61 -2.22 -12.92
C VAL A 107 24.61 -1.21 -12.36
N SER A 108 24.57 -1.04 -11.07
CA SER A 108 23.63 -0.29 -10.24
C SER A 108 22.32 -1.01 -9.87
N ASP A 109 21.99 -2.12 -10.49
CA ASP A 109 20.84 -2.91 -10.06
C ASP A 109 21.11 -3.59 -8.70
N VAL A 110 20.05 -3.97 -7.98
CA VAL A 110 20.19 -4.61 -6.68
C VAL A 110 19.47 -5.95 -6.69
N ILE A 111 20.17 -6.98 -6.22
CA ILE A 111 19.61 -8.33 -5.98
C ILE A 111 19.44 -8.50 -4.48
N VAL A 112 18.21 -8.78 -4.04
CA VAL A 112 17.94 -9.13 -2.64
C VAL A 112 17.66 -10.62 -2.54
N ILE A 113 18.32 -11.30 -1.61
CA ILE A 113 18.12 -12.72 -1.35
C ILE A 113 17.69 -12.91 0.10
N ASN A 114 16.49 -13.49 0.28
CA ASN A 114 16.03 -14.03 1.55
C ASN A 114 16.36 -15.52 1.63
N ARG A 115 17.21 -15.90 2.59
CA ARG A 115 17.61 -17.29 2.84
C ARG A 115 16.79 -17.96 3.95
N GLY A 116 15.71 -17.31 4.39
CA GLY A 116 14.83 -17.73 5.48
C GLY A 116 15.17 -17.04 6.81
N ALA A 117 16.42 -17.16 7.27
CA ALA A 117 16.88 -16.51 8.52
C ALA A 117 17.64 -15.19 8.27
N GLU A 118 18.11 -15.00 7.06
CA GLU A 118 18.96 -13.87 6.68
C GLU A 118 18.51 -13.30 5.34
N ILE A 119 18.39 -11.96 5.28
CA ILE A 119 18.06 -11.24 4.06
C ILE A 119 19.23 -10.30 3.76
N THR A 120 19.80 -10.45 2.56
CA THR A 120 20.95 -9.67 2.13
C THR A 120 20.67 -9.02 0.78
N ALA A 121 21.01 -7.75 0.64
CA ALA A 121 20.97 -7.02 -0.62
C ALA A 121 22.38 -6.91 -1.21
N TYR A 122 22.47 -7.07 -2.52
CA TYR A 122 23.72 -7.03 -3.28
C TYR A 122 23.58 -6.05 -4.45
N TYR A 123 24.43 -5.05 -4.46
CA TYR A 123 24.59 -4.14 -5.59
C TYR A 123 25.37 -4.84 -6.70
N VAL A 124 24.86 -4.78 -7.91
CA VAL A 124 25.61 -5.22 -9.10
C VAL A 124 26.64 -4.14 -9.40
N ASP A 125 27.92 -4.45 -9.15
CA ASP A 125 29.00 -3.50 -9.36
C ASP A 125 29.74 -3.76 -10.68
N SER A 126 30.68 -2.89 -11.03
CA SER A 126 31.52 -3.03 -12.21
C SER A 126 32.34 -4.34 -12.21
N PHE A 127 32.64 -4.86 -11.03
CA PHE A 127 33.33 -6.14 -10.82
C PHE A 127 32.61 -6.91 -9.70
N GLY A 128 31.69 -7.81 -10.07
CA GLY A 128 30.97 -8.65 -9.13
C GLY A 128 29.86 -7.95 -8.36
N PHE A 129 29.71 -8.27 -7.09
CA PHE A 129 28.59 -7.81 -6.27
C PHE A 129 29.11 -7.26 -4.94
N GLN A 130 28.53 -6.17 -4.48
CA GLN A 130 28.82 -5.58 -3.16
C GLN A 130 27.60 -5.62 -2.27
N GLU A 131 27.75 -5.99 -1.01
CA GLU A 131 26.65 -5.99 -0.04
C GLU A 131 26.21 -4.55 0.27
N LEU A 132 24.88 -4.38 0.38
CA LEU A 132 24.21 -3.15 0.80
C LEU A 132 23.46 -3.37 2.12
N PRO A 133 24.10 -3.29 3.28
CA PRO A 133 23.49 -3.66 4.56
C PRO A 133 22.24 -2.82 4.90
N GLU A 134 22.20 -1.56 4.48
CA GLU A 134 21.10 -0.63 4.81
C GLU A 134 19.90 -0.77 3.87
N PHE A 135 20.08 -1.31 2.67
CA PHE A 135 19.04 -1.36 1.63
C PHE A 135 17.80 -2.13 2.09
N VAL A 136 17.99 -3.30 2.70
CA VAL A 136 16.89 -4.14 3.21
C VAL A 136 16.07 -3.37 4.24
N GLN A 137 16.73 -2.71 5.20
CA GLN A 137 16.04 -1.92 6.22
C GLN A 137 15.32 -0.71 5.62
N GLN A 138 15.92 -0.03 4.64
CA GLN A 138 15.28 1.07 3.93
C GLN A 138 13.99 0.60 3.24
N ARG A 139 14.03 -0.55 2.55
CA ARG A 139 12.85 -1.13 1.89
C ARG A 139 11.78 -1.59 2.89
N MET A 140 12.18 -2.21 4.01
CA MET A 140 11.26 -2.55 5.11
C MET A 140 10.55 -1.32 5.66
N ASN A 141 11.29 -0.26 5.95
CA ASN A 141 10.74 1.01 6.42
C ASN A 141 9.77 1.62 5.39
N MET A 142 10.05 1.50 4.11
CA MET A 142 9.16 1.97 3.04
C MET A 142 7.88 1.14 2.98
N LEU A 143 7.97 -0.19 3.12
CA LEU A 143 6.79 -1.06 3.18
C LEU A 143 5.94 -0.75 4.41
N GLU A 144 6.55 -0.55 5.57
CA GLU A 144 5.85 -0.14 6.79
C GLU A 144 5.22 1.24 6.63
N HIS A 145 5.94 2.22 6.09
CA HIS A 145 5.38 3.54 5.78
C HIS A 145 4.31 3.48 4.68
N ASN A 146 4.46 2.60 3.69
CA ASN A 146 3.48 2.39 2.63
C ASN A 146 2.32 1.50 3.08
N SER A 147 2.49 0.63 4.08
CA SER A 147 1.38 -0.07 4.73
C SER A 147 0.55 0.89 5.59
N VAL A 148 1.19 1.87 6.22
CA VAL A 148 0.52 3.02 6.87
C VAL A 148 -0.05 3.99 5.82
N ARG A 149 0.50 4.05 4.59
CA ARG A 149 0.06 4.90 3.47
C ARG A 149 -0.66 4.14 2.34
N ALA A 150 -0.98 2.87 2.50
CA ALA A 150 -1.77 2.12 1.50
C ALA A 150 -3.11 2.79 1.20
N TYR A 151 -3.57 3.61 2.14
CA TYR A 151 -4.80 4.39 2.01
C TYR A 151 -4.50 5.87 2.20
N PRO A 152 -5.13 6.75 1.40
CA PRO A 152 -5.02 8.19 1.64
C PRO A 152 -5.39 8.51 3.09
N PRO A 153 -4.65 9.36 3.79
CA PRO A 153 -4.89 9.64 5.19
C PRO A 153 -6.28 10.23 5.42
N VAL A 154 -6.86 9.94 6.58
CA VAL A 154 -8.08 10.57 7.02
C VAL A 154 -7.74 11.97 7.54
N TYR A 155 -8.25 13.02 6.90
CA TYR A 155 -8.14 14.37 7.44
C TYR A 155 -9.14 14.52 8.60
N LYS A 156 -8.61 14.67 9.82
CA LYS A 156 -9.42 14.72 11.06
C LYS A 156 -9.80 16.12 11.50
N GLY A 157 -9.30 17.15 10.81
CA GLY A 157 -9.57 18.54 11.10
C GLY A 157 -10.89 19.07 10.51
N THR A 158 -11.26 20.30 10.90
CA THR A 158 -12.39 21.04 10.32
C THR A 158 -11.95 21.76 9.04
N LEU A 159 -12.93 22.24 8.25
CA LEU A 159 -12.63 23.10 7.10
C LEU A 159 -11.91 24.38 7.50
N GLU A 160 -12.25 24.97 8.66
CA GLU A 160 -11.60 26.18 9.17
C GLU A 160 -10.12 25.91 9.50
N GLN A 161 -9.82 24.76 10.09
CA GLN A 161 -8.44 24.32 10.33
C GLN A 161 -7.69 24.13 9.01
N ALA A 162 -8.27 23.42 8.05
CA ALA A 162 -7.68 23.21 6.72
C ALA A 162 -7.40 24.53 5.99
N MET A 163 -8.29 25.52 6.13
CA MET A 163 -8.07 26.87 5.59
C MET A 163 -6.90 27.58 6.29
N GLY A 164 -6.80 27.45 7.61
CA GLY A 164 -5.71 28.02 8.39
C GLY A 164 -4.35 27.39 8.07
N GLU A 165 -4.33 26.08 7.85
CA GLU A 165 -3.14 25.29 7.52
C GLU A 165 -2.78 25.33 6.02
N ARG A 166 -3.63 25.90 5.18
CA ARG A 166 -3.53 25.90 3.71
C ARG A 166 -3.57 24.50 3.10
N ASP A 167 -4.31 23.60 3.71
CA ASP A 167 -4.44 22.19 3.32
C ASP A 167 -5.89 21.82 2.94
N VAL A 168 -6.57 22.75 2.27
CA VAL A 168 -7.98 22.60 1.87
C VAL A 168 -8.16 21.42 0.91
N ASP A 169 -7.18 21.18 0.03
CA ASP A 169 -7.25 20.08 -0.93
C ASP A 169 -7.24 18.71 -0.23
N ALA A 170 -6.38 18.53 0.77
CA ALA A 170 -6.35 17.29 1.57
C ALA A 170 -7.68 17.07 2.33
N TYR A 171 -8.27 18.16 2.87
CA TYR A 171 -9.59 18.09 3.48
C TYR A 171 -10.67 17.65 2.50
N LEU A 172 -10.72 18.26 1.31
CA LEU A 172 -11.72 17.94 0.29
C LEU A 172 -11.57 16.52 -0.24
N ASP A 173 -10.35 16.08 -0.50
CA ASP A 173 -10.05 14.72 -0.97
C ASP A 173 -10.42 13.70 0.10
N SER A 174 -10.04 13.93 1.35
CA SER A 174 -10.42 13.05 2.46
C SER A 174 -11.95 12.97 2.63
N ARG A 175 -12.64 14.11 2.52
CA ARG A 175 -14.10 14.15 2.60
C ARG A 175 -14.77 13.36 1.48
N LYS A 176 -14.28 13.47 0.26
CA LYS A 176 -14.78 12.70 -0.90
C LYS A 176 -14.62 11.20 -0.64
N LEU A 177 -13.43 10.78 -0.20
CA LEU A 177 -13.16 9.38 0.14
C LEU A 177 -14.00 8.87 1.31
N ASN A 178 -14.31 9.72 2.31
CA ASN A 178 -15.20 9.36 3.41
C ASN A 178 -16.64 9.10 2.90
N LEU A 179 -17.12 9.91 1.94
CA LEU A 179 -18.43 9.68 1.32
C LEU A 179 -18.47 8.40 0.48
N ASP A 180 -17.41 8.10 -0.25
CA ASP A 180 -17.32 6.88 -1.03
C ASP A 180 -17.18 5.64 -0.13
N CYS A 181 -16.41 5.73 0.96
CA CYS A 181 -16.36 4.70 1.99
C CYS A 181 -17.73 4.45 2.63
N LYS A 182 -18.46 5.51 2.95
CA LYS A 182 -19.82 5.42 3.48
C LYS A 182 -20.74 4.63 2.55
N LYS A 183 -20.73 4.94 1.25
CA LYS A 183 -21.52 4.19 0.25
C LYS A 183 -21.13 2.71 0.19
N ALA A 184 -19.83 2.41 0.24
CA ALA A 184 -19.35 1.05 0.21
C ALA A 184 -19.76 0.25 1.46
N ILE A 185 -19.79 0.89 2.65
CA ILE A 185 -20.33 0.28 3.88
C ILE A 185 -21.82 -0.02 3.71
N GLU A 186 -22.61 0.93 3.19
CA GLU A 186 -24.05 0.73 2.95
C GLU A 186 -24.31 -0.41 1.94
N GLU A 187 -23.49 -0.53 0.92
CA GLU A 187 -23.55 -1.61 -0.08
C GLU A 187 -23.21 -2.96 0.54
N ALA A 188 -22.10 -3.03 1.29
CA ALA A 188 -21.65 -4.24 1.98
C ALA A 188 -22.73 -4.75 2.98
N ILE A 189 -23.39 -3.86 3.70
CA ILE A 189 -24.51 -4.20 4.58
C ILE A 189 -25.66 -4.77 3.77
N ARG A 190 -26.08 -4.09 2.69
CA ARG A 190 -27.23 -4.51 1.89
C ARG A 190 -27.03 -5.91 1.27
N GLU A 191 -25.82 -6.21 0.82
CA GLU A 191 -25.49 -7.46 0.16
C GLU A 191 -25.27 -8.63 1.13
N ASN A 192 -24.86 -8.34 2.35
CA ASN A 192 -24.44 -9.35 3.32
C ASN A 192 -25.39 -9.54 4.51
N PHE A 193 -26.52 -8.84 4.53
CA PHE A 193 -27.52 -8.97 5.58
C PHE A 193 -28.62 -9.96 5.17
N ASP A 194 -28.84 -10.98 5.98
CA ASP A 194 -29.83 -12.06 5.73
C ASP A 194 -31.23 -11.77 6.31
N GLY A 195 -31.41 -10.58 6.91
CA GLY A 195 -32.65 -10.19 7.58
C GLY A 195 -32.57 -10.29 9.11
N LEU A 196 -31.55 -10.95 9.65
CA LEU A 196 -31.32 -11.13 11.08
C LEU A 196 -29.86 -10.78 11.46
N HIS A 197 -28.90 -11.24 10.66
CA HIS A 197 -27.48 -11.08 10.96
C HIS A 197 -26.70 -10.62 9.74
N LEU A 198 -25.62 -9.89 9.99
CA LEU A 198 -24.62 -9.58 8.98
C LEU A 198 -23.67 -10.78 8.84
N LYS A 199 -23.35 -11.18 7.61
CA LYS A 199 -22.39 -12.27 7.35
C LYS A 199 -21.01 -11.86 7.86
N GLN A 200 -20.32 -12.81 8.46
CA GLN A 200 -18.94 -12.60 8.89
C GLN A 200 -18.04 -12.18 7.70
N GLY A 201 -17.22 -11.17 7.90
CA GLY A 201 -16.35 -10.63 6.86
C GLY A 201 -17.03 -9.66 5.88
N ALA A 202 -18.26 -9.23 6.15
CA ALA A 202 -18.98 -8.27 5.29
C ALA A 202 -18.21 -6.95 5.07
N ALA A 203 -17.43 -6.51 6.05
CA ALA A 203 -16.62 -5.30 5.95
C ALA A 203 -15.26 -5.49 5.27
N LYS A 204 -14.87 -6.74 4.95
CA LYS A 204 -13.53 -7.03 4.43
C LYS A 204 -13.20 -6.24 3.16
N GLU A 205 -14.12 -6.21 2.19
CA GLU A 205 -13.92 -5.44 0.96
C GLU A 205 -13.84 -3.94 1.19
N VAL A 206 -14.57 -3.43 2.18
CA VAL A 206 -14.50 -2.01 2.56
C VAL A 206 -13.14 -1.68 3.17
N VAL A 207 -12.63 -2.54 4.06
CA VAL A 207 -11.29 -2.40 4.66
C VAL A 207 -10.21 -2.48 3.59
N GLU A 208 -10.30 -3.46 2.69
CA GLU A 208 -9.34 -3.62 1.59
C GLU A 208 -9.32 -2.41 0.65
N ARG A 209 -10.45 -1.74 0.46
CA ARG A 209 -10.58 -0.59 -0.44
C ARG A 209 -10.24 0.75 0.20
N PHE A 210 -10.58 0.96 1.46
CA PHE A 210 -10.50 2.28 2.12
C PHE A 210 -9.58 2.32 3.34
N GLY A 211 -9.15 1.16 3.84
CA GLY A 211 -8.40 1.01 5.07
C GLY A 211 -9.28 1.02 6.32
N GLU A 212 -8.81 0.32 7.34
CA GLU A 212 -9.50 0.19 8.62
C GLU A 212 -9.70 1.55 9.31
N GLU A 213 -8.68 2.43 9.26
CA GLU A 213 -8.77 3.76 9.87
C GLU A 213 -9.94 4.58 9.31
N ARG A 214 -10.08 4.61 7.98
CA ARG A 214 -11.15 5.36 7.33
C ARG A 214 -12.51 4.75 7.58
N MET A 215 -12.62 3.43 7.51
CA MET A 215 -13.87 2.73 7.82
C MET A 215 -14.31 3.03 9.25
N ASN A 216 -13.40 2.88 10.23
CA ASN A 216 -13.69 3.17 11.63
C ASN A 216 -14.06 4.64 11.85
N PHE A 217 -13.36 5.57 11.21
CA PHE A 217 -13.65 7.00 11.28
C PHE A 217 -15.06 7.31 10.77
N VAL A 218 -15.44 6.77 9.61
CA VAL A 218 -16.77 7.00 8.99
C VAL A 218 -17.87 6.39 9.85
N MET A 219 -17.68 5.17 10.35
CA MET A 219 -18.63 4.50 11.24
C MET A 219 -18.81 5.25 12.55
N ALA A 220 -17.71 5.60 13.23
CA ALA A 220 -17.75 6.30 14.51
C ALA A 220 -18.41 7.68 14.39
N ASN A 221 -18.10 8.42 13.31
CA ASN A 221 -18.74 9.70 13.04
C ASN A 221 -20.27 9.53 12.90
N THR A 222 -20.72 8.50 12.18
CA THR A 222 -22.14 8.23 11.98
C THR A 222 -22.82 7.85 13.29
N ILE A 223 -22.19 7.04 14.14
CA ILE A 223 -22.73 6.66 15.45
C ILE A 223 -22.87 7.88 16.37
N ARG A 224 -21.88 8.77 16.38
CA ARG A 224 -21.94 10.01 17.16
C ARG A 224 -23.05 10.93 16.69
N GLU A 225 -23.25 11.08 15.39
CA GLU A 225 -24.36 11.85 14.83
C GLU A 225 -25.73 11.29 15.21
N LEU A 226 -25.81 9.96 15.37
CA LEU A 226 -27.03 9.23 15.70
C LEU A 226 -27.04 8.72 17.15
N SER A 227 -26.22 9.30 18.03
CA SER A 227 -26.04 8.84 19.41
C SER A 227 -27.34 8.80 20.25
N HIS A 228 -28.35 9.59 19.88
CA HIS A 228 -29.68 9.58 20.47
C HIS A 228 -30.57 8.43 19.94
N ASP A 229 -30.17 7.77 18.86
CA ASP A 229 -30.91 6.65 18.29
C ASP A 229 -30.78 5.40 19.19
N GLY A 230 -31.89 4.89 19.66
CA GLY A 230 -31.94 3.74 20.56
C GLY A 230 -31.55 2.40 19.92
N ARG A 231 -31.40 2.37 18.59
CA ARG A 231 -30.98 1.18 17.85
C ARG A 231 -29.49 0.87 18.02
N PHE A 232 -28.68 1.89 18.34
CA PHE A 232 -27.26 1.67 18.62
C PHE A 232 -27.04 1.17 20.06
N SER A 233 -26.29 0.09 20.19
CA SER A 233 -25.94 -0.46 21.49
C SER A 233 -25.06 0.53 22.28
N ARG A 234 -25.11 0.43 23.62
CA ARG A 234 -24.25 1.22 24.50
C ARG A 234 -22.78 0.97 24.21
N GLN A 235 -22.40 -0.31 23.98
CA GLN A 235 -21.03 -0.70 23.68
C GLN A 235 -20.50 -0.03 22.39
N ASN A 236 -21.34 0.11 21.37
CA ASN A 236 -20.96 0.76 20.12
C ASN A 236 -20.81 2.28 20.28
N LYS A 237 -21.64 2.89 21.12
CA LYS A 237 -21.51 4.32 21.45
C LYS A 237 -20.21 4.57 22.22
N ASP A 238 -19.93 3.74 23.22
CA ASP A 238 -18.68 3.79 23.98
C ASP A 238 -17.45 3.59 23.08
N TRP A 239 -17.51 2.64 22.13
CA TRP A 239 -16.45 2.45 21.14
C TRP A 239 -16.26 3.70 20.25
N ALA A 240 -17.35 4.27 19.74
CA ALA A 240 -17.27 5.44 18.87
C ALA A 240 -16.67 6.68 19.58
N GLU A 241 -16.84 6.78 20.90
CA GLU A 241 -16.25 7.86 21.70
C GLU A 241 -14.72 7.78 21.77
N HIS A 242 -14.14 6.58 21.61
CA HIS A 242 -12.68 6.39 21.62
C HIS A 242 -12.01 6.67 20.25
N ILE A 243 -12.80 6.78 19.19
CA ILE A 243 -12.28 7.15 17.87
C ILE A 243 -12.14 8.67 17.80
N GLU A 244 -10.96 9.13 17.44
CA GLU A 244 -10.66 10.55 17.31
C GLU A 244 -11.40 11.18 16.11
N ILE A 245 -12.51 11.88 16.39
CA ILE A 245 -13.31 12.61 15.41
C ILE A 245 -13.48 14.04 15.92
N PRO A 246 -13.12 15.07 15.15
CA PRO A 246 -13.35 16.45 15.52
C PRO A 246 -14.84 16.75 15.68
N GLU A 247 -15.19 17.59 16.66
CA GLU A 247 -16.58 17.93 17.05
C GLU A 247 -17.35 18.63 15.94
N ASN A 248 -17.10 18.82 14.80
CA ASN A 248 -17.90 19.51 13.78
C ASN A 248 -17.76 18.92 12.37
N ILE A 249 -17.38 17.65 12.25
CA ILE A 249 -17.39 16.99 10.94
C ILE A 249 -18.83 16.66 10.55
N SER A 250 -19.24 17.39 9.58
CA SER A 250 -20.50 17.41 8.88
C SER A 250 -21.38 16.17 8.97
N ARG A 251 -22.54 16.45 9.44
CA ARG A 251 -23.79 15.72 9.42
C ARG A 251 -24.08 15.08 8.07
N GLY A 252 -23.67 13.84 7.91
CA GLY A 252 -24.09 12.98 6.80
C GLY A 252 -25.36 12.27 7.18
N ARG A 253 -26.35 12.26 6.31
CA ARG A 253 -27.65 11.61 6.57
C ARG A 253 -27.53 10.11 6.38
N ASN A 254 -28.04 9.37 7.41
CA ASN A 254 -28.50 7.99 7.36
C ASN A 254 -27.58 6.94 6.72
N LEU A 255 -26.65 6.46 7.52
CA LEU A 255 -26.18 5.09 7.40
C LEU A 255 -27.05 4.18 8.28
N ASN A 256 -27.54 3.12 7.71
CA ASN A 256 -28.10 2.04 8.52
C ASN A 256 -26.95 1.13 8.95
N LEU A 257 -26.20 1.60 9.98
CA LEU A 257 -25.05 0.88 10.54
C LEU A 257 -25.43 -0.13 11.60
N ASP A 258 -26.70 -0.24 11.95
CA ASP A 258 -27.19 -1.11 13.01
C ASP A 258 -26.63 -2.53 12.87
N TYR A 259 -26.55 -3.03 11.65
CA TYR A 259 -26.12 -4.39 11.36
C TYR A 259 -24.60 -4.58 11.41
N VAL A 260 -23.83 -3.58 11.01
CA VAL A 260 -22.35 -3.62 11.07
C VAL A 260 -21.90 -3.61 12.52
N ILE A 261 -22.61 -2.89 13.35
CA ILE A 261 -22.27 -2.63 14.73
C ILE A 261 -22.66 -3.79 15.65
N GLU A 262 -23.74 -4.51 15.34
CA GLU A 262 -24.12 -5.72 16.09
C GLU A 262 -23.16 -6.89 15.86
N SER A 263 -22.47 -6.91 14.74
CA SER A 263 -21.45 -7.92 14.44
C SER A 263 -20.05 -7.57 14.94
N HIS A 264 -19.87 -6.36 15.53
CA HIS A 264 -18.62 -5.90 16.07
C HIS A 264 -18.39 -6.46 17.48
N PRO A 265 -17.18 -6.97 17.83
CA PRO A 265 -16.07 -6.09 18.19
C PRO A 265 -14.84 -6.23 17.30
N ALA A 266 -14.99 -6.75 16.18
CA ALA A 266 -13.87 -6.86 15.26
C ALA A 266 -14.46 -6.98 13.86
N VAL A 267 -15.13 -5.94 13.43
CA VAL A 267 -15.50 -5.90 12.02
C VAL A 267 -14.32 -6.24 11.16
#